data_cc297379295752d34dfd098ec445d231
#
_entry.id   cc297379295752d34dfd098ec445d231
#
_cell.length_a   1.000
_cell.length_b   1.000
_cell.length_c   1.000
_cell.angle_alpha   90.00
_cell.angle_beta   90.00
_cell.angle_gamma   90.00
#
_symmetry.space_group_name_H-M   'P 1'
#
loop_
_entity.id
_entity.type
_entity.pdbx_description
1 polymer ?
#
loop_
_entity_poly.entity_id
_entity_poly.type
_entity_poly.pdbx_seq_one_letter_code
_entity_poly.pdbx_strand_id
1 'polypeptide(L)' 'MTLQEVKSIARRLGLTLRKVRSGDYRVNFRDGNETSACYTDNLEDAVNTAVEMTRRRAL' A
#
# COMPACT_ATOMS: atom_id res chain seq x y z
N MET A 1 13.26 -7.37 -3.51
CA MET A 1 12.36 -6.68 -2.57
C MET A 1 11.43 -7.67 -1.91
N THR A 2 11.32 -7.61 -0.60
CA THR A 2 10.51 -8.55 0.16
C THR A 2 9.23 -7.87 0.67
N LEU A 3 8.27 -8.69 1.06
CA LEU A 3 7.02 -8.18 1.63
C LEU A 3 7.29 -7.34 2.90
N GLN A 4 8.22 -7.79 3.74
CA GLN A 4 8.59 -7.06 4.95
C GLN A 4 9.15 -5.67 4.64
N GLU A 5 9.99 -5.59 3.64
CA GLU A 5 10.57 -4.30 3.22
C GLU A 5 9.48 -3.36 2.73
N VAL A 6 8.55 -3.86 1.92
CA VAL A 6 7.46 -3.05 1.39
C VAL A 6 6.51 -2.61 2.50
N LYS A 7 6.24 -3.49 3.46
CA LYS A 7 5.43 -3.13 4.62
C LYS A 7 6.07 -1.99 5.42
N SER A 8 7.39 -2.05 5.59
CA SER A 8 8.12 -1.00 6.32
C SER A 8 8.02 0.34 5.58
N ILE A 9 8.17 0.31 4.26
CA ILE A 9 8.06 1.52 3.44
C ILE A 9 6.65 2.11 3.58
N ALA A 10 5.63 1.27 3.46
CA ALA A 10 4.24 1.72 3.57
C ALA A 10 3.99 2.36 4.93
N ARG A 11 4.49 1.73 6.00
CA ARG A 11 4.31 2.24 7.36
C ARG A 11 4.92 3.63 7.51
N ARG A 12 6.10 3.85 6.94
CA ARG A 12 6.77 5.15 6.99
C ARG A 12 5.97 6.23 6.28
N LEU A 13 5.23 5.84 5.25
CA LEU A 13 4.40 6.77 4.48
C LEU A 13 3.01 6.97 5.09
N GLY A 14 2.73 6.32 6.22
CA GLY A 14 1.43 6.43 6.86
C GLY A 14 0.37 5.52 6.26
N LEU A 15 0.82 4.47 5.58
CA LEU A 15 -0.08 3.50 4.97
C LEU A 15 0.10 2.13 5.60
N THR A 16 -0.80 1.21 5.24
CA THR A 16 -0.69 -0.20 5.60
C THR A 16 -0.68 -1.02 4.31
N LEU A 17 0.08 -2.09 4.33
CA LEU A 17 0.15 -3.01 3.21
C LEU A 17 0.05 -4.42 3.74
N ARG A 18 -0.77 -5.24 3.11
CA ARG A 18 -0.87 -6.64 3.51
C ARG A 18 -1.25 -7.49 2.30
N LYS A 19 -0.86 -8.75 2.37
CA LYS A 19 -1.25 -9.72 1.35
C LYS A 19 -2.63 -10.27 1.72
N VAL A 20 -3.55 -10.22 0.77
CA VAL A 20 -4.90 -10.71 0.99
C VAL A 20 -5.03 -12.13 0.46
N ARG A 21 -6.18 -12.77 0.77
CA ARG A 21 -6.40 -14.17 0.48
C ARG A 21 -6.25 -14.53 -1.00
N SER A 22 -6.60 -13.60 -1.88
CA SER A 22 -6.51 -13.83 -3.32
C SER A 22 -5.07 -13.85 -3.83
N GLY A 23 -4.10 -13.48 -2.99
CA GLY A 23 -2.71 -13.37 -3.39
C GLY A 23 -2.29 -11.96 -3.77
N ASP A 24 -3.24 -11.06 -3.84
CA ASP A 24 -2.95 -9.65 -4.14
C ASP A 24 -2.46 -8.94 -2.89
N TYR A 25 -1.91 -7.74 -3.08
CA TYR A 25 -1.48 -6.88 -1.99
C TYR A 25 -2.45 -5.72 -1.88
N ARG A 26 -2.91 -5.46 -0.67
CA ARG A 26 -3.83 -4.37 -0.39
C ARG A 26 -3.07 -3.22 0.24
N VAL A 27 -3.12 -2.05 -0.39
CA VAL A 27 -2.47 -0.84 0.09
C VAL A 27 -3.56 0.16 0.46
N ASN A 28 -3.48 0.72 1.66
CA ASN A 28 -4.48 1.69 2.10
C ASN A 28 -3.87 2.65 3.13
N PHE A 29 -4.50 3.77 3.33
CA PHE A 29 -4.15 4.68 4.43
C PHE A 29 -4.49 4.00 5.74
N ARG A 30 -3.76 4.34 6.79
CA ARG A 30 -3.99 3.75 8.11
C ARG A 30 -5.39 4.05 8.64
N ASP A 31 -5.90 5.24 8.32
CA ASP A 31 -7.23 5.68 8.72
C ASP A 31 -8.24 5.56 7.57
N GLY A 32 -7.85 4.89 6.47
CA GLY A 32 -8.71 4.75 5.31
C GLY A 32 -9.71 3.62 5.44
N ASN A 33 -10.81 3.76 4.69
CA ASN A 33 -11.80 2.69 4.60
C ASN A 33 -11.62 1.92 3.30
N GLU A 34 -12.52 0.96 3.03
CA GLU A 34 -12.40 0.09 1.86
C GLU A 34 -12.42 0.86 0.54
N THR A 35 -13.08 2.00 0.48
CA THR A 35 -13.17 2.77 -0.76
C THR A 35 -11.83 3.38 -1.17
N SER A 36 -10.93 3.59 -0.23
CA SER A 36 -9.60 4.15 -0.53
C SER A 36 -8.55 3.07 -0.74
N ALA A 37 -8.90 1.80 -0.57
CA ALA A 37 -7.95 0.70 -0.71
C ALA A 37 -7.59 0.47 -2.17
N CYS A 38 -6.31 0.19 -2.43
CA CYS A 38 -5.82 -0.16 -3.76
C CYS A 38 -5.25 -1.57 -3.72
N TYR A 39 -5.50 -2.32 -4.77
CA TYR A 39 -5.04 -3.70 -4.87
C TYR A 39 -4.09 -3.86 -6.04
N THR A 40 -3.04 -4.63 -5.84
CA THR A 40 -2.06 -4.90 -6.89
C THR A 40 -1.50 -6.32 -6.69
N ASP A 41 -1.04 -6.94 -7.77
CA ASP A 41 -0.50 -8.28 -7.73
C ASP A 41 1.03 -8.30 -7.66
N ASN A 42 1.66 -7.15 -7.54
CA ASN A 42 3.12 -7.01 -7.62
C ASN A 42 3.63 -6.11 -6.52
N LEU A 43 4.71 -6.53 -5.82
CA LEU A 43 5.28 -5.76 -4.72
C LEU A 43 5.82 -4.40 -5.16
N GLU A 44 6.45 -4.36 -6.33
CA GLU A 44 6.98 -3.09 -6.85
C GLU A 44 5.85 -2.12 -7.15
N ASP A 45 4.77 -2.62 -7.75
CA ASP A 45 3.59 -1.80 -8.00
C ASP A 45 2.96 -1.34 -6.69
N ALA A 46 3.03 -2.17 -5.64
CA ALA A 46 2.52 -1.80 -4.33
C ALA A 46 3.27 -0.59 -3.77
N VAL A 47 4.59 -0.56 -3.93
CA VAL A 47 5.41 0.58 -3.50
C VAL A 47 5.03 1.82 -4.29
N ASN A 48 4.93 1.69 -5.61
CA ASN A 48 4.56 2.81 -6.47
C ASN A 48 3.17 3.34 -6.12
N THR A 49 2.23 2.42 -5.86
CA THR A 49 0.89 2.78 -5.44
C THR A 49 0.90 3.54 -4.13
N ALA A 50 1.68 3.08 -3.16
CA ALA A 50 1.79 3.73 -1.86
C ALA A 50 2.34 5.16 -2.01
N VAL A 51 3.37 5.32 -2.81
CA VAL A 51 3.96 6.64 -3.06
C VAL A 51 2.94 7.57 -3.72
N GLU A 52 2.22 7.07 -4.73
CA GLU A 52 1.21 7.87 -5.43
C GLU A 52 0.07 8.28 -4.50
N MET A 53 -0.39 7.37 -3.65
CA MET A 53 -1.45 7.67 -2.69
C MET A 53 -1.02 8.77 -1.73
N THR A 54 0.23 8.72 -1.27
CA THR A 54 0.78 9.72 -0.37
C THR A 54 0.84 11.09 -1.05
N ARG A 55 1.26 11.12 -2.31
CA ARG A 55 1.35 12.35 -3.09
C ARG A 55 -0.02 13.00 -3.25
N ARG A 56 -1.03 12.20 -3.60
CA ARG A 56 -2.39 12.69 -3.79
C ARG A 56 -2.96 13.26 -2.50
N ARG A 57 -2.68 12.60 -1.38
CA ARG A 57 -3.18 13.04 -0.09
C ARG A 57 -2.50 14.34 0.35
N ALA A 58 -1.26 14.54 -0.03
CA ALA A 58 -0.51 15.75 0.33
C ALA A 58 -0.98 16.99 -0.42
N LEU A 59 -1.68 16.81 -1.54
CA LEU A 59 -2.25 17.92 -2.30
C LEU A 59 -3.59 18.35 -1.67
#